data_313c255e239e84aaff9186233772307b
#
_entry.id   313c255e239e84aaff9186233772307b
#
_cell.length_a   1.000
_cell.length_b   1.000
_cell.length_c   1.000
_cell.angle_alpha   90.00
_cell.angle_beta   90.00
_cell.angle_gamma   90.00
#
_symmetry.space_group_name_H-M   'P 1'
#
loop_
_entity.id
_entity.type
_entity.pdbx_description
1 polymer ?
#
loop_
_entity_poly.entity_id
_entity_poly.type
_entity_poly.pdbx_seq_one_letter_code
_entity_poly.pdbx_strand_id
1 'polypeptide(L)'
;MKRIYTYGHEQVQRNITIGDIIENKKNGLKMTQVTAQNKEEAEILSDQNIDMIITGSDAYEDVRSGAPNTFITAALFAGRFITKDDILKGAIEVAMKGADSVLTPRSPEIVEMLANEGMHVQGHVGMVPSNATKFGGIRTVGKTVDEALGILKDLKDLENAGAFGAEVECVADDALIEISKHTDLVLNSLGAGSGGDVIFLFFEDIVGETKNIKMPRHAKSWGDGNKILDKLNQERSKAINAFKTDVQNSNYPNSEHTISMDDGELDLSLIHI
;
A
#
# COMPACT_ATOMS: atom_id res chain seq x y z
N MET A 1 18.26 -6.01 12.32
CA MET A 1 17.71 -6.86 11.23
C MET A 1 17.76 -8.33 11.63
N LYS A 2 16.69 -9.08 11.33
CA LYS A 2 16.54 -10.52 11.65
C LYS A 2 16.75 -11.34 10.38
N ARG A 3 17.47 -12.47 10.47
CA ARG A 3 17.54 -13.45 9.38
C ARG A 3 16.32 -14.37 9.43
N ILE A 4 15.63 -14.51 8.31
CA ILE A 4 14.50 -15.42 8.15
C ILE A 4 14.64 -16.23 6.85
N TYR A 5 13.79 -17.23 6.69
CA TYR A 5 13.53 -17.86 5.40
C TYR A 5 12.16 -17.41 4.90
N THR A 6 12.10 -17.03 3.62
CA THR A 6 10.82 -16.76 2.94
C THR A 6 10.02 -18.03 2.73
N TYR A 7 8.77 -17.92 2.31
CA TYR A 7 7.96 -19.07 1.89
C TYR A 7 8.63 -19.88 0.76
N GLY A 8 9.38 -19.21 -0.14
CA GLY A 8 10.19 -19.83 -1.19
C GLY A 8 11.55 -20.38 -0.71
N HIS A 9 11.78 -20.53 0.60
CA HIS A 9 13.02 -21.02 1.19
C HIS A 9 14.27 -20.16 0.92
N GLU A 10 14.12 -18.91 0.53
CA GLU A 10 15.23 -17.98 0.39
C GLU A 10 15.61 -17.35 1.73
N GLN A 11 16.91 -17.32 2.05
CA GLN A 11 17.40 -16.66 3.25
C GLN A 11 17.48 -15.15 3.01
N VAL A 12 16.74 -14.37 3.80
CA VAL A 12 16.67 -12.91 3.70
C VAL A 12 16.78 -12.24 5.09
N GLN A 13 16.92 -10.91 5.09
CA GLN A 13 16.84 -10.11 6.30
C GLN A 13 15.53 -9.35 6.36
N ARG A 14 15.02 -9.11 7.57
CA ARG A 14 13.87 -8.25 7.84
C ARG A 14 14.15 -7.31 9.01
N ASN A 15 13.57 -6.10 8.94
CA ASN A 15 13.60 -5.14 10.05
C ASN A 15 12.82 -5.67 11.25
N ILE A 16 11.66 -6.28 11.02
CA ILE A 16 10.75 -6.85 12.02
C ILE A 16 10.18 -8.18 11.51
N THR A 17 9.82 -9.09 12.39
CA THR A 17 9.19 -10.37 12.10
C THR A 17 7.82 -10.47 12.77
N ILE A 18 7.00 -11.46 12.41
CA ILE A 18 5.71 -11.75 13.08
C ILE A 18 5.92 -11.93 14.60
N GLY A 19 6.99 -12.61 15.00
CA GLY A 19 7.33 -12.77 16.40
C GLY A 19 7.58 -11.45 17.12
N ASP A 20 8.34 -10.54 16.49
CA ASP A 20 8.59 -9.19 17.02
C ASP A 20 7.31 -8.35 17.08
N ILE A 21 6.43 -8.44 16.07
CA ILE A 21 5.14 -7.75 16.03
C ILE A 21 4.24 -8.19 17.21
N ILE A 22 4.14 -9.50 17.44
CA ILE A 22 3.38 -10.06 18.56
C ILE A 22 3.99 -9.65 19.92
N GLU A 23 5.32 -9.63 20.02
CA GLU A 23 6.01 -9.20 21.24
C GLU A 23 5.80 -7.70 21.50
N ASN A 24 5.88 -6.87 20.47
CA ASN A 24 5.60 -5.43 20.56
C ASN A 24 4.16 -5.17 21.03
N LYS A 25 3.17 -5.90 20.52
CA LYS A 25 1.79 -5.85 21.02
C LYS A 25 1.74 -6.16 22.54
N LYS A 26 2.35 -7.25 22.98
CA LYS A 26 2.38 -7.64 24.41
C LYS A 26 3.03 -6.58 25.28
N ASN A 27 4.01 -5.87 24.78
CA ASN A 27 4.72 -4.80 25.46
C ASN A 27 4.04 -3.42 25.30
N GLY A 28 2.92 -3.33 24.60
CA GLY A 28 2.18 -2.08 24.35
C GLY A 28 2.94 -1.10 23.46
N LEU A 29 3.91 -1.57 22.66
CA LEU A 29 4.68 -0.74 21.73
C LEU A 29 3.88 -0.54 20.46
N LYS A 30 3.64 0.72 20.10
CA LYS A 30 2.94 1.06 18.85
C LYS A 30 3.89 0.95 17.66
N MET A 31 3.35 0.41 16.56
CA MET A 31 4.04 0.23 15.31
C MET A 31 3.38 1.06 14.21
N THR A 32 4.07 1.25 13.10
CA THR A 32 3.61 2.02 11.94
C THR A 32 3.43 1.12 10.73
N GLN A 33 2.34 1.33 9.97
CA GLN A 33 2.14 0.74 8.64
C GLN A 33 1.75 1.82 7.65
N VAL A 34 2.34 1.78 6.45
CA VAL A 34 2.04 2.73 5.38
C VAL A 34 1.87 1.97 4.06
N THR A 35 0.98 2.45 3.18
CA THR A 35 0.88 1.94 1.81
C THR A 35 2.10 2.34 0.99
N ALA A 36 2.49 1.51 0.01
CA ALA A 36 3.35 1.91 -1.11
C ALA A 36 2.80 1.30 -2.40
N GLN A 37 2.90 2.04 -3.50
CA GLN A 37 2.41 1.62 -4.81
C GLN A 37 3.55 1.39 -5.82
N ASN A 38 4.76 1.83 -5.50
CA ASN A 38 5.92 1.76 -6.36
C ASN A 38 7.21 1.72 -5.55
N LYS A 39 8.32 1.52 -6.26
CA LYS A 39 9.65 1.45 -5.71
C LYS A 39 10.07 2.71 -4.94
N GLU A 40 9.81 3.90 -5.50
CA GLU A 40 10.24 5.18 -4.92
C GLU A 40 9.56 5.42 -3.56
N GLU A 41 8.27 5.18 -3.45
CA GLU A 41 7.55 5.26 -2.18
C GLU A 41 8.10 4.27 -1.16
N ALA A 42 8.38 3.05 -1.58
CA ALA A 42 8.94 2.01 -0.71
C ALA A 42 10.35 2.35 -0.22
N GLU A 43 11.21 2.93 -1.06
CA GLU A 43 12.55 3.42 -0.68
C GLU A 43 12.43 4.50 0.41
N ILE A 44 11.53 5.49 0.22
CA ILE A 44 11.29 6.55 1.20
C ILE A 44 10.85 5.94 2.55
N LEU A 45 9.91 5.02 2.55
CA LEU A 45 9.41 4.39 3.77
C LEU A 45 10.49 3.56 4.48
N SER A 46 11.28 2.81 3.71
CA SER A 46 12.40 2.02 4.23
C SER A 46 13.47 2.90 4.87
N ASP A 47 13.84 4.00 4.23
CA ASP A 47 14.84 4.96 4.72
C ASP A 47 14.39 5.66 6.01
N GLN A 48 13.08 5.87 6.18
CA GLN A 48 12.50 6.45 7.39
C GLN A 48 12.19 5.39 8.47
N ASN A 49 12.57 4.12 8.25
CA ASN A 49 12.37 3.02 9.19
C ASN A 49 10.90 2.81 9.59
N ILE A 50 9.96 2.93 8.65
CA ILE A 50 8.58 2.49 8.85
C ILE A 50 8.59 0.99 9.13
N ASP A 51 7.84 0.56 10.14
CA ASP A 51 7.88 -0.84 10.59
C ASP A 51 7.38 -1.80 9.52
N MET A 52 6.24 -1.47 8.88
CA MET A 52 5.57 -2.32 7.91
C MET A 52 5.06 -1.52 6.71
N ILE A 53 5.13 -2.15 5.55
CA ILE A 53 4.52 -1.65 4.31
C ILE A 53 3.38 -2.59 3.91
N ILE A 54 2.30 -2.03 3.35
CA ILE A 54 1.25 -2.79 2.69
C ILE A 54 1.11 -2.32 1.25
N THR A 55 0.94 -3.27 0.34
CA THR A 55 0.79 -2.99 -1.09
C THR A 55 -0.15 -3.99 -1.75
N GLY A 56 -0.70 -3.66 -2.91
CA GLY A 56 -1.41 -4.62 -3.73
C GLY A 56 -0.48 -5.73 -4.24
N SER A 57 -1.02 -6.93 -4.41
CA SER A 57 -0.24 -8.06 -4.93
C SER A 57 0.37 -7.83 -6.31
N ASP A 58 -0.17 -6.88 -7.09
CA ASP A 58 0.32 -6.46 -8.41
C ASP A 58 1.51 -5.50 -8.36
N ALA A 59 1.59 -4.66 -7.34
CA ALA A 59 2.71 -3.75 -7.14
C ALA A 59 3.82 -4.36 -6.26
N TYR A 60 3.62 -5.59 -5.75
CA TYR A 60 4.49 -6.19 -4.74
C TYR A 60 5.97 -6.23 -5.15
N GLU A 61 6.28 -6.65 -6.38
CA GLU A 61 7.68 -6.79 -6.83
C GLU A 61 8.39 -5.44 -6.88
N ASP A 62 7.70 -4.43 -7.37
CA ASP A 62 8.25 -3.08 -7.46
C ASP A 62 8.49 -2.50 -6.05
N VAL A 63 7.51 -2.61 -5.16
CA VAL A 63 7.61 -2.19 -3.77
C VAL A 63 8.71 -2.96 -3.01
N ARG A 64 8.80 -4.29 -3.20
CA ARG A 64 9.87 -5.11 -2.58
C ARG A 64 11.25 -4.68 -3.06
N SER A 65 11.38 -4.28 -4.33
CA SER A 65 12.66 -3.80 -4.86
C SER A 65 13.15 -2.50 -4.20
N GLY A 66 12.23 -1.63 -3.76
CA GLY A 66 12.54 -0.41 -3.04
C GLY A 66 12.77 -0.62 -1.53
N ALA A 67 12.14 -1.63 -0.94
CA ALA A 67 12.22 -1.94 0.49
C ALA A 67 12.62 -3.40 0.74
N PRO A 68 13.85 -3.81 0.38
CA PRO A 68 14.25 -5.23 0.38
C PRO A 68 14.21 -5.89 1.76
N ASN A 69 14.36 -5.12 2.82
CA ASN A 69 14.43 -5.63 4.19
C ASN A 69 13.24 -5.22 5.08
N THR A 70 12.30 -4.43 4.58
CA THR A 70 11.11 -4.03 5.33
C THR A 70 10.06 -5.16 5.32
N PHE A 71 9.34 -5.34 6.41
CA PHE A 71 8.18 -6.25 6.45
C PHE A 71 7.10 -5.75 5.50
N ILE A 72 6.70 -6.58 4.52
CA ILE A 72 5.69 -6.22 3.52
C ILE A 72 4.53 -7.19 3.53
N THR A 73 3.32 -6.65 3.67
CA THR A 73 2.05 -7.34 3.49
C THR A 73 1.56 -7.16 2.05
N ALA A 74 1.24 -8.25 1.37
CA ALA A 74 0.61 -8.24 0.04
C ALA A 74 -0.92 -8.35 0.17
N ALA A 75 -1.65 -7.33 -0.27
CA ALA A 75 -3.11 -7.31 -0.24
C ALA A 75 -3.69 -8.08 -1.45
N LEU A 76 -4.56 -9.05 -1.14
CA LEU A 76 -5.27 -9.88 -2.11
C LEU A 76 -6.69 -9.33 -2.30
N PHE A 77 -6.84 -8.30 -3.13
CA PHE A 77 -8.11 -7.64 -3.33
C PHE A 77 -9.16 -8.56 -3.96
N ALA A 78 -10.37 -8.59 -3.38
CA ALA A 78 -11.47 -9.47 -3.76
C ALA A 78 -11.90 -9.37 -5.24
N GLY A 79 -11.76 -8.19 -5.85
CA GLY A 79 -12.11 -7.99 -7.26
C GLY A 79 -11.15 -8.65 -8.26
N ARG A 80 -9.94 -9.00 -7.82
CA ARG A 80 -8.92 -9.65 -8.66
C ARG A 80 -8.95 -11.18 -8.55
N PHE A 81 -9.31 -11.70 -7.37
CA PHE A 81 -9.32 -13.14 -7.07
C PHE A 81 -10.77 -13.60 -6.88
N ILE A 82 -11.36 -14.21 -7.90
CA ILE A 82 -12.80 -14.51 -7.95
C ILE A 82 -13.11 -15.80 -7.18
N THR A 83 -12.36 -16.86 -7.46
CA THR A 83 -12.56 -18.19 -6.85
C THR A 83 -11.63 -18.43 -5.66
N LYS A 84 -11.86 -19.51 -4.91
CA LYS A 84 -10.95 -19.97 -3.85
C LYS A 84 -9.59 -20.35 -4.42
N ASP A 85 -9.56 -20.99 -5.59
CA ASP A 85 -8.31 -21.40 -6.25
C ASP A 85 -7.52 -20.19 -6.74
N ASP A 86 -8.19 -19.14 -7.26
CA ASP A 86 -7.52 -17.91 -7.70
C ASP A 86 -6.81 -17.22 -6.53
N ILE A 87 -7.48 -17.09 -5.38
CA ILE A 87 -6.88 -16.41 -4.22
C ILE A 87 -5.75 -17.23 -3.62
N LEU A 88 -5.88 -18.57 -3.56
CA LEU A 88 -4.80 -19.44 -3.10
C LEU A 88 -3.59 -19.34 -4.01
N LYS A 89 -3.79 -19.41 -5.32
CA LYS A 89 -2.72 -19.23 -6.30
C LYS A 89 -2.04 -17.87 -6.17
N GLY A 90 -2.81 -16.79 -6.11
CA GLY A 90 -2.25 -15.45 -5.95
C GLY A 90 -1.48 -15.26 -4.64
N ALA A 91 -1.95 -15.87 -3.54
CA ALA A 91 -1.27 -15.85 -2.27
C ALA A 91 0.08 -16.61 -2.32
N ILE A 92 0.09 -17.80 -2.92
CA ILE A 92 1.32 -18.58 -3.13
C ILE A 92 2.30 -17.79 -4.02
N GLU A 93 1.84 -17.18 -5.10
CA GLU A 93 2.68 -16.40 -6.01
C GLU A 93 3.41 -15.26 -5.29
N VAL A 94 2.70 -14.46 -4.46
CA VAL A 94 3.36 -13.37 -3.73
C VAL A 94 4.23 -13.88 -2.57
N ALA A 95 3.82 -14.96 -1.91
CA ALA A 95 4.63 -15.59 -0.85
C ALA A 95 5.94 -16.15 -1.40
N MET A 96 5.92 -16.79 -2.58
CA MET A 96 7.12 -17.27 -3.29
C MET A 96 8.06 -16.13 -3.69
N LYS A 97 7.51 -14.92 -3.95
CA LYS A 97 8.28 -13.70 -4.22
C LYS A 97 8.79 -13.02 -2.94
N GLY A 98 8.51 -13.59 -1.77
CA GLY A 98 9.02 -13.15 -0.48
C GLY A 98 8.12 -12.20 0.29
N ALA A 99 6.80 -12.19 0.05
CA ALA A 99 5.85 -11.50 0.92
C ALA A 99 5.90 -12.08 2.33
N ASP A 100 5.93 -11.20 3.33
CA ASP A 100 6.04 -11.60 4.73
C ASP A 100 4.68 -11.97 5.32
N SER A 101 3.62 -11.39 4.78
CA SER A 101 2.22 -11.73 5.07
C SER A 101 1.32 -11.40 3.88
N VAL A 102 0.10 -11.90 3.93
CA VAL A 102 -0.97 -11.54 2.99
C VAL A 102 -2.17 -10.97 3.75
N LEU A 103 -2.89 -10.03 3.12
CA LEU A 103 -4.15 -9.50 3.64
C LEU A 103 -5.29 -9.86 2.70
N THR A 104 -6.41 -10.29 3.26
CA THR A 104 -7.63 -10.54 2.48
C THR A 104 -8.89 -10.09 3.24
N PRO A 105 -9.83 -9.38 2.57
CA PRO A 105 -11.15 -9.04 3.13
C PRO A 105 -12.16 -10.19 2.98
N ARG A 106 -11.73 -11.38 2.61
CA ARG A 106 -12.59 -12.54 2.38
C ARG A 106 -13.00 -13.20 3.70
N SER A 107 -13.89 -14.18 3.60
CA SER A 107 -14.44 -14.89 4.77
C SER A 107 -13.37 -15.62 5.59
N PRO A 108 -13.65 -15.92 6.88
CA PRO A 108 -12.75 -16.72 7.72
C PRO A 108 -12.35 -18.07 7.10
N GLU A 109 -13.23 -18.71 6.31
CA GLU A 109 -12.88 -19.93 5.57
C GLU A 109 -11.72 -19.75 4.58
N ILE A 110 -11.62 -18.57 3.95
CA ILE A 110 -10.49 -18.25 3.05
C ILE A 110 -9.24 -18.00 3.88
N VAL A 111 -9.36 -17.30 5.01
CA VAL A 111 -8.24 -17.08 5.94
C VAL A 111 -7.69 -18.41 6.44
N GLU A 112 -8.56 -19.34 6.88
CA GLU A 112 -8.19 -20.68 7.34
C GLU A 112 -7.47 -21.48 6.24
N MET A 113 -7.99 -21.44 5.03
CA MET A 113 -7.36 -22.10 3.89
C MET A 113 -5.91 -21.60 3.67
N LEU A 114 -5.70 -20.28 3.67
CA LEU A 114 -4.38 -19.70 3.47
C LEU A 114 -3.44 -19.97 4.66
N ALA A 115 -3.96 -19.89 5.89
CA ALA A 115 -3.19 -20.19 7.10
C ALA A 115 -2.76 -21.66 7.16
N ASN A 116 -3.61 -22.58 6.72
CA ASN A 116 -3.29 -24.02 6.64
C ASN A 116 -2.19 -24.34 5.63
N GLU A 117 -1.99 -23.48 4.61
CA GLU A 117 -0.86 -23.57 3.69
C GLU A 117 0.43 -22.94 4.25
N GLY A 118 0.43 -22.52 5.52
CA GLY A 118 1.60 -21.97 6.20
C GLY A 118 1.82 -20.47 5.96
N MET A 119 0.83 -19.75 5.43
CA MET A 119 0.94 -18.31 5.22
C MET A 119 0.56 -17.52 6.46
N HIS A 120 1.20 -16.37 6.64
CA HIS A 120 0.81 -15.42 7.66
C HIS A 120 -0.30 -14.51 7.12
N VAL A 121 -1.52 -14.66 7.64
CA VAL A 121 -2.71 -14.00 7.09
C VAL A 121 -3.19 -12.88 8.02
N GLN A 122 -3.55 -11.75 7.43
CA GLN A 122 -4.32 -10.69 8.05
C GLN A 122 -5.73 -10.68 7.44
N GLY A 123 -6.74 -10.56 8.31
CA GLY A 123 -8.12 -10.32 7.89
C GLY A 123 -8.44 -8.83 7.80
N HIS A 124 -9.72 -8.50 7.54
CA HIS A 124 -10.18 -7.12 7.45
C HIS A 124 -11.58 -7.01 8.09
N VAL A 125 -11.72 -6.12 9.08
CA VAL A 125 -12.95 -5.92 9.83
C VAL A 125 -13.33 -4.44 9.94
N GLY A 126 -14.52 -4.15 10.46
CA GLY A 126 -15.03 -2.79 10.60
C GLY A 126 -15.76 -2.32 9.34
N MET A 127 -15.46 -1.11 8.89
CA MET A 127 -16.05 -0.52 7.68
C MET A 127 -15.30 -0.98 6.42
N VAL A 128 -15.28 -2.28 6.17
CA VAL A 128 -14.73 -2.83 4.92
C VAL A 128 -15.45 -2.20 3.72
N PRO A 129 -14.75 -1.50 2.79
CA PRO A 129 -15.40 -0.70 1.74
C PRO A 129 -16.36 -1.48 0.86
N SER A 130 -16.05 -2.74 0.55
CA SER A 130 -16.94 -3.63 -0.23
C SER A 130 -18.30 -3.90 0.45
N ASN A 131 -18.37 -3.72 1.78
CA ASN A 131 -19.57 -3.93 2.59
C ASN A 131 -20.30 -2.62 2.93
N ALA A 132 -19.90 -1.48 2.37
CA ALA A 132 -20.45 -0.16 2.71
C ALA A 132 -21.98 -0.08 2.54
N THR A 133 -22.56 -0.79 1.55
CA THR A 133 -24.01 -0.84 1.34
C THR A 133 -24.76 -1.42 2.53
N LYS A 134 -24.18 -2.39 3.27
CA LYS A 134 -24.75 -2.96 4.49
C LYS A 134 -24.94 -1.91 5.59
N PHE A 135 -24.10 -0.88 5.60
CA PHE A 135 -24.08 0.17 6.62
C PHE A 135 -24.73 1.49 6.16
N GLY A 136 -25.34 1.51 4.96
CA GLY A 136 -25.95 2.71 4.39
C GLY A 136 -24.93 3.73 3.84
N GLY A 137 -23.72 3.27 3.53
CA GLY A 137 -22.60 4.08 3.04
C GLY A 137 -21.38 4.01 3.94
N ILE A 138 -20.29 4.68 3.53
CA ILE A 138 -19.04 4.73 4.31
C ILE A 138 -19.25 5.60 5.56
N ARG A 139 -19.04 5.01 6.73
CA ARG A 139 -19.15 5.68 8.03
C ARG A 139 -18.31 4.99 9.10
N THR A 140 -18.08 5.64 10.22
CA THR A 140 -17.55 4.97 11.41
C THR A 140 -18.58 3.99 11.95
N VAL A 141 -18.16 2.75 12.20
CA VAL A 141 -18.93 1.66 12.83
C VAL A 141 -18.48 1.43 14.28
N GLY A 142 -19.11 0.50 14.99
CA GLY A 142 -18.77 0.25 16.41
C GLY A 142 -19.29 1.31 17.38
N LYS A 143 -20.26 2.13 16.95
CA LYS A 143 -20.85 3.20 17.77
C LYS A 143 -21.97 2.73 18.71
N THR A 144 -22.43 1.51 18.54
CA THR A 144 -23.43 0.87 19.40
C THR A 144 -22.85 -0.42 19.94
N VAL A 145 -23.43 -0.91 21.04
CA VAL A 145 -23.03 -2.19 21.65
C VAL A 145 -23.11 -3.34 20.63
N ASP A 146 -24.19 -3.40 19.86
CA ASP A 146 -24.38 -4.45 18.87
C ASP A 146 -23.32 -4.40 17.76
N GLU A 147 -22.96 -3.21 17.28
CA GLU A 147 -21.89 -3.04 16.29
C GLU A 147 -20.53 -3.44 16.87
N ALA A 148 -20.21 -3.02 18.11
CA ALA A 148 -18.94 -3.34 18.75
C ALA A 148 -18.80 -4.84 19.01
N LEU A 149 -19.87 -5.50 19.49
CA LEU A 149 -19.90 -6.96 19.67
C LEU A 149 -19.80 -7.71 18.35
N GLY A 150 -20.41 -7.17 17.28
CA GLY A 150 -20.26 -7.72 15.92
C GLY A 150 -18.83 -7.69 15.45
N ILE A 151 -18.10 -6.57 15.64
CA ILE A 151 -16.68 -6.44 15.28
C ILE A 151 -15.81 -7.39 16.09
N LEU A 152 -16.07 -7.50 17.42
CA LEU A 152 -15.35 -8.46 18.28
C LEU A 152 -15.56 -9.90 17.79
N LYS A 153 -16.81 -10.24 17.44
CA LYS A 153 -17.12 -11.57 16.87
C LYS A 153 -16.35 -11.82 15.58
N ASP A 154 -16.35 -10.86 14.64
CA ASP A 154 -15.62 -10.99 13.38
C ASP A 154 -14.11 -11.18 13.61
N LEU A 155 -13.51 -10.46 14.58
CA LEU A 155 -12.11 -10.67 14.97
C LEU A 155 -11.89 -12.07 15.57
N LYS A 156 -12.78 -12.57 16.42
CA LYS A 156 -12.67 -13.93 16.96
C LYS A 156 -12.81 -15.01 15.90
N ASP A 157 -13.67 -14.80 14.90
CA ASP A 157 -13.80 -15.71 13.78
C ASP A 157 -12.49 -15.76 12.94
N LEU A 158 -11.83 -14.62 12.73
CA LEU A 158 -10.52 -14.55 12.08
C LEU A 158 -9.40 -15.18 12.92
N GLU A 159 -9.41 -14.94 14.22
CA GLU A 159 -8.45 -15.56 15.18
C GLU A 159 -8.55 -17.08 15.14
N ASN A 160 -9.76 -17.62 15.19
CA ASN A 160 -10.04 -19.06 15.09
C ASN A 160 -9.64 -19.63 13.72
N ALA A 161 -9.71 -18.83 12.65
CA ALA A 161 -9.26 -19.19 11.32
C ALA A 161 -7.73 -19.14 11.11
N GLY A 162 -6.96 -18.80 12.17
CA GLY A 162 -5.50 -18.79 12.13
C GLY A 162 -4.87 -17.50 11.58
N ALA A 163 -5.62 -16.41 11.50
CA ALA A 163 -5.03 -15.10 11.24
C ALA A 163 -4.08 -14.71 12.39
N PHE A 164 -2.98 -13.99 12.08
CA PHE A 164 -2.14 -13.38 13.10
C PHE A 164 -2.55 -11.93 13.40
N GLY A 165 -3.29 -11.30 12.51
CA GLY A 165 -3.72 -9.91 12.65
C GLY A 165 -4.93 -9.58 11.78
N ALA A 166 -5.42 -8.37 11.94
CA ALA A 166 -6.50 -7.82 11.14
C ALA A 166 -6.35 -6.32 10.94
N GLU A 167 -6.67 -5.85 9.74
CA GLU A 167 -6.95 -4.45 9.49
C GLU A 167 -8.31 -4.10 10.08
N VAL A 168 -8.36 -3.02 10.87
CA VAL A 168 -9.56 -2.53 11.53
C VAL A 168 -9.87 -1.15 10.98
N GLU A 169 -10.85 -1.07 10.08
CA GLU A 169 -11.14 0.15 9.34
C GLU A 169 -12.33 0.90 9.91
N CYS A 170 -12.12 2.20 10.20
CA CYS A 170 -13.15 3.16 10.59
C CYS A 170 -14.06 2.68 11.74
N VAL A 171 -13.49 2.15 12.81
CA VAL A 171 -14.16 1.77 14.05
C VAL A 171 -14.08 2.91 15.06
N ALA A 172 -15.06 3.03 15.96
CA ALA A 172 -15.01 4.00 17.04
C ALA A 172 -13.83 3.72 17.98
N ASP A 173 -13.07 4.76 18.35
CA ASP A 173 -11.81 4.66 19.09
C ASP A 173 -11.98 3.95 20.45
N ASP A 174 -12.97 4.37 21.22
CA ASP A 174 -13.30 3.78 22.53
C ASP A 174 -13.74 2.31 22.42
N ALA A 175 -14.48 1.97 21.36
CA ALA A 175 -14.84 0.58 21.09
C ALA A 175 -13.59 -0.25 20.75
N LEU A 176 -12.68 0.26 19.90
CA LEU A 176 -11.46 -0.48 19.55
C LEU A 176 -10.53 -0.64 20.76
N ILE A 177 -10.39 0.38 21.62
CA ILE A 177 -9.61 0.30 22.86
C ILE A 177 -10.13 -0.85 23.77
N GLU A 178 -11.45 -1.02 23.85
CA GLU A 178 -12.01 -2.12 24.64
C GLU A 178 -11.86 -3.47 23.94
N ILE A 179 -12.20 -3.55 22.64
CA ILE A 179 -12.10 -4.77 21.84
C ILE A 179 -10.66 -5.32 21.83
N SER A 180 -9.64 -4.45 21.76
CA SER A 180 -8.24 -4.86 21.71
C SER A 180 -7.78 -5.70 22.91
N LYS A 181 -8.46 -5.56 24.05
CA LYS A 181 -8.19 -6.36 25.28
C LYS A 181 -8.71 -7.79 25.19
N HIS A 182 -9.54 -8.08 24.20
CA HIS A 182 -10.26 -9.35 24.08
C HIS A 182 -9.83 -10.20 22.87
N THR A 183 -8.76 -9.83 22.18
CA THR A 183 -8.21 -10.60 21.05
C THR A 183 -6.68 -10.62 21.08
N ASP A 184 -6.11 -11.74 20.66
CA ASP A 184 -4.65 -11.89 20.49
C ASP A 184 -4.18 -11.41 19.09
N LEU A 185 -5.10 -11.13 18.16
CA LEU A 185 -4.78 -10.61 16.83
C LEU A 185 -4.06 -9.27 16.93
N VAL A 186 -3.04 -9.07 16.12
CA VAL A 186 -2.43 -7.76 15.90
C VAL A 186 -3.41 -6.88 15.13
N LEU A 187 -3.79 -5.73 15.71
CA LEU A 187 -4.81 -4.84 15.15
C LEU A 187 -4.17 -3.66 14.43
N ASN A 188 -4.32 -3.61 13.10
CA ASN A 188 -3.85 -2.51 12.26
C ASN A 188 -4.97 -1.47 12.14
N SER A 189 -4.86 -0.35 12.87
CA SER A 189 -5.87 0.69 12.95
C SER A 189 -5.81 1.64 11.75
N LEU A 190 -6.77 1.54 10.85
CA LEU A 190 -7.02 2.48 9.77
C LEU A 190 -8.26 3.32 10.08
N GLY A 191 -8.07 4.54 10.56
CA GLY A 191 -9.18 5.40 10.96
C GLY A 191 -10.00 4.90 12.16
N ALA A 192 -9.43 3.98 12.94
CA ALA A 192 -10.07 3.39 14.11
C ALA A 192 -9.46 3.86 15.45
N GLY A 193 -8.64 4.92 15.42
CA GLY A 193 -8.09 5.55 16.62
C GLY A 193 -6.86 4.85 17.19
N SER A 194 -6.64 5.02 18.48
CA SER A 194 -5.41 4.63 19.18
C SER A 194 -5.42 3.21 19.74
N GLY A 195 -6.57 2.52 19.68
CA GLY A 195 -6.74 1.18 20.23
C GLY A 195 -5.99 0.07 19.48
N GLY A 196 -5.55 0.30 18.23
CA GLY A 196 -4.77 -0.67 17.47
C GLY A 196 -3.30 -0.76 17.90
N ASP A 197 -2.67 -1.89 17.61
CA ASP A 197 -1.25 -2.13 17.88
C ASP A 197 -0.37 -1.44 16.84
N VAL A 198 -0.89 -1.33 15.62
CA VAL A 198 -0.27 -0.69 14.47
C VAL A 198 -1.13 0.48 14.01
N ILE A 199 -0.54 1.64 13.80
CA ILE A 199 -1.23 2.80 13.22
C ILE A 199 -0.95 2.80 11.72
N PHE A 200 -2.03 2.75 10.95
CA PHE A 200 -1.98 2.62 9.50
C PHE A 200 -2.53 3.88 8.81
N LEU A 201 -1.77 4.40 7.85
CA LEU A 201 -2.18 5.49 6.95
C LEU A 201 -1.71 5.24 5.51
N PHE A 202 -2.39 5.89 4.57
CA PHE A 202 -1.98 5.90 3.17
C PHE A 202 -0.82 6.87 2.95
N PHE A 203 0.12 6.49 2.07
CA PHE A 203 1.29 7.29 1.73
C PHE A 203 0.89 8.69 1.24
N GLU A 204 -0.02 8.75 0.27
CA GLU A 204 -0.49 10.02 -0.32
C GLU A 204 -1.12 10.98 0.69
N ASP A 205 -1.77 10.45 1.74
CA ASP A 205 -2.32 11.29 2.81
C ASP A 205 -1.20 11.90 3.66
N ILE A 206 -0.20 11.10 3.99
CA ILE A 206 0.94 11.52 4.82
C ILE A 206 1.76 12.62 4.12
N VAL A 207 2.07 12.44 2.84
CA VAL A 207 2.92 13.37 2.08
C VAL A 207 2.15 14.54 1.47
N GLY A 208 0.82 14.54 1.57
CA GLY A 208 -0.05 15.62 1.06
C GLY A 208 -0.26 15.56 -0.45
N GLU A 209 -0.36 14.37 -1.02
CA GLU A 209 -0.60 14.13 -2.44
C GLU A 209 -2.01 13.63 -2.77
N THR A 210 -2.87 13.47 -1.77
CA THR A 210 -4.29 13.11 -1.96
C THR A 210 -4.97 14.07 -2.90
N LYS A 211 -5.47 13.57 -4.05
CA LYS A 211 -6.11 14.37 -5.10
C LYS A 211 -7.59 14.08 -5.19
N ASN A 212 -8.37 15.13 -5.55
CA ASN A 212 -9.79 15.03 -5.94
C ASN A 212 -10.74 14.47 -4.87
N ILE A 213 -10.27 14.20 -3.66
CA ILE A 213 -11.09 13.72 -2.54
C ILE A 213 -10.83 14.64 -1.35
N LYS A 214 -11.87 14.92 -0.56
CA LYS A 214 -11.66 15.53 0.74
C LYS A 214 -10.88 14.55 1.59
N MET A 215 -9.74 14.99 2.14
CA MET A 215 -8.94 14.18 3.06
C MET A 215 -9.85 13.56 4.14
N PRO A 216 -9.76 12.25 4.36
CA PRO A 216 -10.53 11.58 5.41
C PRO A 216 -10.25 12.20 6.78
N ARG A 217 -11.25 12.21 7.66
CA ARG A 217 -11.11 12.82 9.00
C ARG A 217 -9.97 12.25 9.83
N HIS A 218 -9.65 10.97 9.64
CA HIS A 218 -8.59 10.27 10.37
C HIS A 218 -7.20 10.51 9.79
N ALA A 219 -7.12 10.98 8.54
CA ALA A 219 -5.85 11.26 7.89
C ALA A 219 -5.35 12.67 8.25
N LYS A 220 -4.04 12.82 8.23
CA LYS A 220 -3.34 14.07 8.42
C LYS A 220 -2.15 14.11 7.47
N SER A 221 -1.95 15.25 6.82
CA SER A 221 -0.75 15.51 6.05
C SER A 221 0.33 16.17 6.89
N TRP A 222 1.55 15.73 6.73
CA TRP A 222 2.77 16.35 7.25
C TRP A 222 3.59 16.99 6.13
N GLY A 223 3.20 16.76 4.85
CA GLY A 223 3.85 17.27 3.65
C GLY A 223 2.94 18.17 2.82
N ASP A 224 3.52 18.84 1.83
CA ASP A 224 2.87 19.73 0.87
C ASP A 224 3.02 19.20 -0.58
N GLY A 225 2.97 17.88 -0.78
CA GLY A 225 3.24 17.20 -2.05
C GLY A 225 2.46 17.79 -3.23
N ASN A 226 1.14 18.01 -3.09
CA ASN A 226 0.32 18.60 -4.14
C ASN A 226 0.81 19.99 -4.58
N LYS A 227 1.25 20.84 -3.66
CA LYS A 227 1.78 22.17 -4.00
C LYS A 227 3.08 22.08 -4.81
N ILE A 228 3.92 21.09 -4.50
CA ILE A 228 5.18 20.85 -5.22
C ILE A 228 4.89 20.31 -6.62
N LEU A 229 3.98 19.34 -6.72
CA LEU A 229 3.54 18.77 -7.99
C LEU A 229 2.88 19.82 -8.90
N ASP A 230 2.07 20.73 -8.34
CA ASP A 230 1.47 21.82 -9.10
C ASP A 230 2.53 22.78 -9.67
N LYS A 231 3.54 23.15 -8.87
CA LYS A 231 4.67 23.96 -9.35
C LYS A 231 5.44 23.26 -10.47
N LEU A 232 5.73 21.97 -10.29
CA LEU A 232 6.40 21.16 -11.30
C LEU A 232 5.58 21.10 -12.62
N ASN A 233 4.27 20.90 -12.53
CA ASN A 233 3.40 20.86 -13.70
C ASN A 233 3.27 22.23 -14.40
N GLN A 234 3.30 23.33 -13.65
CA GLN A 234 3.38 24.67 -14.24
C GLN A 234 4.67 24.85 -15.02
N GLU A 235 5.80 24.41 -14.48
CA GLU A 235 7.10 24.50 -15.18
C GLU A 235 7.15 23.64 -16.42
N ARG A 236 6.65 22.40 -16.33
CA ARG A 236 6.47 21.52 -17.51
C ARG A 236 5.63 22.16 -18.60
N SER A 237 4.52 22.80 -18.23
CA SER A 237 3.64 23.49 -19.19
C SER A 237 4.34 24.68 -19.85
N LYS A 238 5.13 25.46 -19.10
CA LYS A 238 5.94 26.55 -19.65
C LYS A 238 6.97 26.04 -20.66
N ALA A 239 7.69 24.97 -20.33
CA ALA A 239 8.70 24.38 -21.20
C ALA A 239 8.09 23.88 -22.53
N ILE A 240 6.95 23.18 -22.45
CA ILE A 240 6.25 22.71 -23.65
C ILE A 240 5.74 23.89 -24.52
N ASN A 241 5.22 24.95 -23.88
CA ASN A 241 4.79 26.13 -24.63
C ASN A 241 5.96 26.88 -25.27
N ALA A 242 7.11 26.96 -24.58
CA ALA A 242 8.34 27.54 -25.17
C ALA A 242 8.80 26.76 -26.40
N PHE A 243 8.89 25.44 -26.33
CA PHE A 243 9.19 24.57 -27.47
C PHE A 243 8.24 24.81 -28.63
N LYS A 244 6.91 24.83 -28.39
CA LYS A 244 5.92 25.12 -29.44
C LYS A 244 6.15 26.47 -30.09
N THR A 245 6.43 27.49 -29.28
CA THR A 245 6.68 28.86 -29.77
C THR A 245 7.94 28.92 -30.63
N ASP A 246 9.01 28.28 -30.21
CA ASP A 246 10.27 28.25 -30.96
C ASP A 246 10.10 27.54 -32.31
N VAL A 247 9.34 26.44 -32.37
CA VAL A 247 9.00 25.77 -33.63
C VAL A 247 8.18 26.67 -34.52
N GLN A 248 7.16 27.36 -34.01
CA GLN A 248 6.31 28.27 -34.78
C GLN A 248 7.06 29.48 -35.31
N ASN A 249 8.07 29.94 -34.58
CA ASN A 249 8.90 31.08 -34.96
C ASN A 249 10.17 30.68 -35.74
N SER A 250 10.32 29.40 -36.11
CA SER A 250 11.51 28.84 -36.74
C SER A 250 12.83 29.05 -35.96
N ASN A 251 12.73 29.16 -34.64
CA ASN A 251 13.88 29.24 -33.75
C ASN A 251 14.42 27.83 -33.42
N TYR A 252 13.60 26.81 -33.59
CA TYR A 252 13.96 25.41 -33.42
C TYR A 252 13.38 24.55 -34.56
N PRO A 253 14.18 23.60 -35.11
CA PRO A 253 15.60 23.43 -34.86
C PRO A 253 16.44 24.55 -35.52
N ASN A 254 17.56 24.90 -34.93
CA ASN A 254 18.56 25.80 -35.55
C ASN A 254 19.83 25.01 -35.92
N SER A 255 20.89 25.69 -36.36
CA SER A 255 22.14 25.05 -36.80
C SER A 255 22.83 24.19 -35.74
N GLU A 256 22.57 24.44 -34.46
CA GLU A 256 23.13 23.62 -33.33
C GLU A 256 22.39 22.28 -33.18
N HIS A 257 21.19 22.17 -33.75
CA HIS A 257 20.31 21.02 -33.67
C HIS A 257 20.21 20.23 -34.97
N THR A 258 20.95 20.64 -36.01
CA THR A 258 20.90 20.04 -37.34
C THR A 258 22.28 19.65 -37.83
N ILE A 259 22.34 18.64 -38.65
CA ILE A 259 23.56 18.22 -39.33
C ILE A 259 23.37 18.47 -40.80
N SER A 260 24.31 19.19 -41.42
CA SER A 260 24.35 19.41 -42.86
C SER A 260 24.91 18.19 -43.59
N MET A 261 24.61 18.07 -44.86
CA MET A 261 25.29 17.11 -45.72
C MET A 261 26.78 17.50 -45.88
N ASP A 262 27.62 16.53 -46.20
CA ASP A 262 29.02 16.76 -46.48
C ASP A 262 29.18 17.73 -47.67
N ASP A 263 30.32 18.43 -47.70
CA ASP A 263 30.59 19.42 -48.73
C ASP A 263 30.47 18.83 -50.16
N GLY A 264 29.65 19.44 -51.00
CA GLY A 264 29.40 19.03 -52.38
C GLY A 264 28.32 17.95 -52.57
N GLU A 265 27.92 17.22 -51.53
CA GLU A 265 26.89 16.16 -51.61
C GLU A 265 25.49 16.72 -51.86
N LEU A 266 25.17 17.90 -51.34
CA LEU A 266 23.92 18.58 -51.59
C LEU A 266 23.71 18.89 -53.07
N ASP A 267 24.75 19.42 -53.77
CA ASP A 267 24.68 19.77 -55.19
C ASP A 267 24.47 18.52 -56.05
N LEU A 268 25.11 17.40 -55.69
CA LEU A 268 24.92 16.11 -56.37
C LEU A 268 23.50 15.55 -56.15
N SER A 269 22.94 15.72 -54.97
CA SER A 269 21.57 15.25 -54.67
C SER A 269 20.50 15.99 -55.47
N LEU A 270 20.67 17.29 -55.69
CA LEU A 270 19.72 18.13 -56.45
C LEU A 270 19.66 17.78 -57.96
N ILE A 271 20.67 17.06 -58.51
CA ILE A 271 20.66 16.56 -59.86
C ILE A 271 19.72 15.36 -60.04
N HIS A 272 19.39 14.67 -58.99
CA HIS A 272 18.58 13.44 -58.96
C HIS A 272 17.16 13.61 -58.42
N ILE A 273 16.78 14.80 -57.93
CA ILE A 273 15.43 15.17 -57.52
C ILE A 273 14.72 15.98 -58.58
#